data_5d943c5e7e803865f7e984a36a167f36
#
_entry.id   5d943c5e7e803865f7e984a36a167f36
#
_cell.length_a   1.000
_cell.length_b   1.000
_cell.length_c   1.000
_cell.angle_alpha   90.00
_cell.angle_beta   90.00
_cell.angle_gamma   90.00
#
_symmetry.space_group_name_H-M   'P 1'
#
loop_
_entity.id
_entity.type
_entity.pdbx_description
1 polymer ?
#
loop_
_entity_poly.entity_id
_entity_poly.type
_entity_poly.pdbx_seq_one_letter_code
_entity_poly.pdbx_strand_id
1 'polypeptide(L)'
;MFALMLHPFITLPLILFICEEVIANTEIINFLAAEESNVDFSSTTVDSWPVLNYKNNQGYWNVDPPLLDTPLQQVCESEKGIDPANPFSCHHELWVALDLDDENWMSYSKFTLRLSWPASSPADFLLEIHSPQAILTRLSRLPHQSAIDDASITTPHLSRTGLSTTRLKYARIRVVDTGIRTPTRTPDLPVSAARPISFILVLEQLYLGVIPASLVPAACFLIPVLACAALATPWILGYLDHFIKEARQELRDFSTVEEKKEH
;
A
#
# COMPACT_ATOMS: atom_id res chain seq x y z
N MET A 1 -43.14 -17.93 -14.62
CA MET A 1 -42.49 -17.67 -13.32
C MET A 1 -40.99 -17.95 -13.31
N PHE A 2 -40.45 -18.73 -14.23
CA PHE A 2 -39.00 -19.05 -14.36
C PHE A 2 -38.14 -17.89 -14.90
N ALA A 3 -38.65 -16.99 -15.72
CA ALA A 3 -37.90 -15.92 -16.35
C ALA A 3 -37.46 -14.79 -15.35
N LEU A 4 -38.18 -14.62 -14.25
CA LEU A 4 -37.86 -13.57 -13.23
C LEU A 4 -36.74 -13.97 -12.28
N MET A 5 -36.42 -15.25 -12.15
CA MET A 5 -35.35 -15.74 -11.28
C MET A 5 -33.96 -15.79 -11.97
N LEU A 6 -33.94 -15.73 -13.32
CA LEU A 6 -32.68 -15.80 -14.08
C LEU A 6 -31.96 -14.44 -14.20
N HIS A 7 -32.68 -13.34 -14.01
CA HIS A 7 -32.14 -11.99 -14.14
C HIS A 7 -30.97 -11.66 -13.16
N PRO A 8 -31.05 -12.00 -11.86
CA PRO A 8 -29.96 -11.67 -10.95
C PRO A 8 -28.68 -12.49 -11.20
N PHE A 9 -28.80 -13.70 -11.77
CA PHE A 9 -27.63 -14.53 -12.07
C PHE A 9 -26.86 -14.10 -13.33
N ILE A 10 -27.50 -13.39 -14.23
CA ILE A 10 -26.86 -12.88 -15.46
C ILE A 10 -26.30 -11.46 -15.22
N THR A 11 -26.94 -10.65 -14.39
CA THR A 11 -26.48 -9.29 -14.10
C THR A 11 -25.25 -9.27 -13.21
N LEU A 12 -25.06 -10.21 -12.29
CA LEU A 12 -23.91 -10.28 -11.40
C LEU A 12 -22.57 -10.50 -12.16
N PRO A 13 -22.45 -11.49 -13.08
CA PRO A 13 -21.21 -11.62 -13.87
C PRO A 13 -21.00 -10.45 -14.83
N LEU A 14 -22.06 -9.82 -15.34
CA LEU A 14 -21.93 -8.65 -16.20
C LEU A 14 -21.34 -7.45 -15.46
N ILE A 15 -21.70 -7.24 -14.20
CA ILE A 15 -21.13 -6.17 -13.34
C ILE A 15 -19.66 -6.46 -13.03
N LEU A 16 -19.26 -7.72 -12.85
CA LEU A 16 -17.85 -8.10 -12.62
C LEU A 16 -16.98 -7.92 -13.88
N PHE A 17 -17.56 -8.01 -15.09
CA PHE A 17 -16.82 -7.78 -16.35
C PHE A 17 -16.61 -6.29 -16.69
N ILE A 18 -17.33 -5.36 -16.05
CA ILE A 18 -17.18 -3.91 -16.27
C ILE A 18 -16.09 -3.33 -15.36
N CYS A 19 -15.52 -4.10 -14.43
CA CYS A 19 -14.40 -3.66 -13.62
C CYS A 19 -13.18 -3.53 -14.54
N GLU A 20 -12.89 -2.30 -15.00
CA GLU A 20 -11.64 -2.01 -15.71
C GLU A 20 -10.48 -2.46 -14.81
N GLU A 21 -9.66 -3.35 -15.34
CA GLU A 21 -8.44 -3.78 -14.65
C GLU A 21 -7.51 -2.57 -14.51
N VAL A 22 -7.50 -1.98 -13.32
CA VAL A 22 -6.50 -0.96 -12.98
C VAL A 22 -5.18 -1.69 -12.76
N ILE A 23 -4.31 -1.67 -13.76
CA ILE A 23 -2.96 -2.21 -13.66
C ILE A 23 -2.12 -1.19 -12.88
N ALA A 24 -1.92 -1.44 -11.60
CA ALA A 24 -1.05 -0.67 -10.72
C ALA A 24 -0.20 -1.62 -9.88
N ASN A 25 1.06 -1.26 -9.71
CA ASN A 25 1.93 -1.90 -8.73
C ASN A 25 1.65 -1.31 -7.35
N THR A 26 1.82 -2.12 -6.32
CA THR A 26 1.51 -1.68 -4.96
C THR A 26 2.50 -2.27 -3.97
N GLU A 27 3.02 -1.42 -3.08
CA GLU A 27 3.80 -1.78 -1.91
C GLU A 27 3.01 -1.44 -0.65
N ILE A 28 3.03 -2.32 0.35
CA ILE A 28 2.23 -2.18 1.56
C ILE A 28 3.08 -2.48 2.79
N ILE A 29 3.03 -1.59 3.78
CA ILE A 29 3.61 -1.83 5.09
C ILE A 29 2.57 -1.65 6.19
N ASN A 30 2.45 -2.66 7.05
CA ASN A 30 1.61 -2.59 8.25
C ASN A 30 2.48 -2.27 9.46
N PHE A 31 2.01 -1.38 10.33
CA PHE A 31 2.78 -0.95 11.49
C PHE A 31 1.88 -0.65 12.69
N LEU A 32 2.51 -0.58 13.87
CA LEU A 32 1.85 -0.25 15.13
C LEU A 32 1.95 1.24 15.41
N ALA A 33 0.84 1.85 15.82
CA ALA A 33 0.77 3.19 16.35
C ALA A 33 1.10 3.20 17.85
N ALA A 34 2.28 2.72 18.21
CA ALA A 34 2.74 2.75 19.59
C ALA A 34 3.04 4.20 20.00
N GLU A 35 2.64 4.55 21.23
CA GLU A 35 3.01 5.81 21.85
C GLU A 35 4.52 5.85 22.15
N GLU A 36 5.16 6.94 21.81
CA GLU A 36 6.57 7.19 22.04
C GLU A 36 6.77 8.60 22.59
N SER A 37 7.95 8.87 23.14
CA SER A 37 8.24 10.22 23.63
C SER A 37 8.20 11.21 22.47
N ASN A 38 7.50 12.29 22.64
CA ASN A 38 7.46 13.37 21.67
C ASN A 38 8.84 14.04 21.56
N VAL A 39 9.24 14.37 20.34
CA VAL A 39 10.48 15.10 20.02
C VAL A 39 10.09 16.36 19.27
N ASP A 40 10.55 17.49 19.74
CA ASP A 40 10.32 18.76 19.07
C ASP A 40 11.32 18.94 17.91
N PHE A 41 10.80 18.98 16.69
CA PHE A 41 11.54 19.22 15.47
C PHE A 41 11.30 20.60 14.86
N SER A 42 10.66 21.53 15.58
CA SER A 42 10.23 22.85 15.08
C SER A 42 11.34 23.71 14.47
N SER A 43 12.59 23.43 14.80
CA SER A 43 13.76 24.12 14.26
C SER A 43 14.50 23.37 13.16
N THR A 44 13.93 22.26 12.68
CA THR A 44 14.57 21.37 11.70
C THR A 44 13.78 21.30 10.40
N THR A 45 14.39 20.74 9.36
CA THR A 45 13.74 20.45 8.08
C THR A 45 12.58 19.44 8.21
N VAL A 46 12.53 18.68 9.30
CA VAL A 46 11.46 17.69 9.59
C VAL A 46 10.09 18.37 9.69
N ASP A 47 10.03 19.58 10.22
CA ASP A 47 8.79 20.35 10.37
C ASP A 47 8.16 20.74 9.01
N SER A 48 8.95 20.75 7.94
CA SER A 48 8.49 21.08 6.59
C SER A 48 8.01 19.88 5.78
N TRP A 49 8.08 18.66 6.32
CA TRP A 49 7.68 17.46 5.59
C TRP A 49 6.15 17.40 5.38
N PRO A 50 5.68 16.84 4.26
CA PRO A 50 4.26 16.62 4.06
C PRO A 50 3.71 15.71 5.15
N VAL A 51 2.46 15.97 5.55
CA VAL A 51 1.79 15.25 6.64
C VAL A 51 0.58 14.51 6.09
N LEU A 52 0.50 13.21 6.38
CA LEU A 52 -0.72 12.43 6.27
C LEU A 52 -1.39 12.33 7.63
N ASN A 53 -2.70 12.59 7.68
CA ASN A 53 -3.53 12.55 8.87
C ASN A 53 -4.93 12.04 8.52
N TYR A 54 -5.83 11.95 9.49
CA TYR A 54 -7.19 11.48 9.26
C TYR A 54 -7.95 12.24 8.16
N LYS A 55 -7.78 13.56 8.06
CA LYS A 55 -8.48 14.41 7.08
C LYS A 55 -7.84 14.34 5.69
N ASN A 56 -6.52 14.19 5.64
CA ASN A 56 -5.72 14.09 4.43
C ASN A 56 -4.91 12.79 4.49
N ASN A 57 -5.61 11.67 4.36
CA ASN A 57 -5.01 10.34 4.48
C ASN A 57 -4.40 9.80 3.19
N GLN A 58 -4.43 10.58 2.11
CA GLN A 58 -3.79 10.25 0.85
C GLN A 58 -3.14 11.46 0.19
N GLY A 59 -2.12 11.21 -0.63
CA GLY A 59 -1.44 12.25 -1.39
C GLY A 59 -0.74 11.70 -2.62
N TYR A 60 -0.39 12.61 -3.54
CA TYR A 60 0.33 12.35 -4.77
C TYR A 60 1.71 12.96 -4.69
N TRP A 61 2.73 12.19 -5.04
CA TRP A 61 4.11 12.66 -5.05
C TRP A 61 4.85 12.17 -6.29
N ASN A 62 5.92 12.88 -6.58
CA ASN A 62 6.89 12.54 -7.61
C ASN A 62 8.27 12.50 -6.97
N VAL A 63 9.06 11.49 -7.29
CA VAL A 63 10.45 11.38 -6.84
C VAL A 63 11.32 11.05 -8.05
N ASP A 64 12.48 11.69 -8.13
CA ASP A 64 13.46 11.41 -9.17
C ASP A 64 14.25 10.14 -8.78
N PRO A 65 14.27 9.10 -9.62
CA PRO A 65 15.06 7.91 -9.33
C PRO A 65 16.55 8.21 -9.45
N PRO A 66 17.42 7.51 -8.71
CA PRO A 66 18.87 7.59 -8.91
C PRO A 66 19.28 6.99 -10.27
N LEU A 67 20.59 6.98 -10.53
CA LEU A 67 21.15 6.33 -11.71
C LEU A 67 20.74 4.85 -11.76
N LEU A 68 20.55 4.33 -12.97
CA LEU A 68 20.30 2.91 -13.21
C LEU A 68 21.34 2.04 -12.49
N ASP A 69 20.93 0.85 -12.09
CA ASP A 69 21.74 -0.12 -11.35
C ASP A 69 22.13 0.30 -9.92
N THR A 70 21.58 1.40 -9.40
CA THR A 70 21.75 1.73 -7.99
C THR A 70 20.94 0.76 -7.12
N PRO A 71 21.57 0.00 -6.19
CA PRO A 71 20.82 -0.86 -5.29
C PRO A 71 19.88 -0.05 -4.40
N LEU A 72 18.62 -0.49 -4.29
CA LEU A 72 17.57 0.21 -3.56
C LEU A 72 17.96 0.53 -2.09
N GLN A 73 18.68 -0.39 -1.45
CA GLN A 73 19.16 -0.23 -0.07
C GLN A 73 20.26 0.85 0.07
N GLN A 74 20.95 1.18 -1.02
CA GLN A 74 22.04 2.17 -1.03
C GLN A 74 21.56 3.56 -1.43
N VAL A 75 20.31 3.69 -1.86
CA VAL A 75 19.72 5.00 -2.20
C VAL A 75 19.74 5.88 -0.98
N CYS A 76 20.39 7.06 -1.08
CA CYS A 76 20.52 8.04 0.00
C CYS A 76 21.21 7.53 1.29
N GLU A 77 22.01 6.46 1.20
CA GLU A 77 22.82 5.98 2.33
C GLU A 77 24.29 6.40 2.23
N SER A 78 24.75 6.80 1.05
CA SER A 78 26.14 7.23 0.85
C SER A 78 26.33 8.67 1.32
N GLU A 79 27.38 8.91 2.12
CA GLU A 79 27.79 10.26 2.55
C GLU A 79 28.17 11.19 1.38
N LYS A 80 28.47 10.62 0.20
CA LYS A 80 28.78 11.38 -1.02
C LYS A 80 27.48 11.87 -1.68
N GLY A 81 27.08 13.10 -1.39
CA GLY A 81 25.92 13.76 -2.00
C GLY A 81 24.80 14.12 -1.03
N ILE A 82 24.93 13.76 0.23
CA ILE A 82 24.05 14.28 1.28
C ILE A 82 24.67 15.58 1.79
N ASP A 83 23.90 16.65 1.81
CA ASP A 83 24.30 17.89 2.44
C ASP A 83 24.50 17.64 3.95
N PRO A 84 25.72 17.84 4.50
CA PRO A 84 25.93 17.68 5.94
C PRO A 84 25.02 18.56 6.80
N ALA A 85 24.55 19.69 6.27
CA ALA A 85 23.61 20.57 6.96
C ALA A 85 22.17 20.04 6.91
N ASN A 86 21.85 19.17 5.95
CA ASN A 86 20.51 18.61 5.78
C ASN A 86 20.55 17.14 5.36
N PRO A 87 20.58 16.21 6.32
CA PRO A 87 20.70 14.77 6.05
C PRO A 87 19.49 14.16 5.33
N PHE A 88 18.43 14.93 5.15
CA PHE A 88 17.20 14.55 4.48
C PHE A 88 17.02 15.25 3.13
N SER A 89 18.09 15.84 2.56
CA SER A 89 18.04 16.58 1.29
C SER A 89 18.18 15.71 0.05
N CYS A 90 18.20 14.39 0.20
CA CYS A 90 18.35 13.49 -0.93
C CYS A 90 17.13 13.55 -1.86
N HIS A 91 17.35 13.82 -3.15
CA HIS A 91 16.28 13.95 -4.14
C HIS A 91 15.64 12.61 -4.57
N HIS A 92 16.26 11.49 -4.17
CA HIS A 92 15.82 10.14 -4.54
C HIS A 92 15.00 9.47 -3.42
N GLU A 93 14.63 10.23 -2.40
CA GLU A 93 13.77 9.79 -1.31
C GLU A 93 12.73 10.85 -0.96
N LEU A 94 11.62 10.39 -0.39
CA LEU A 94 10.60 11.25 0.18
C LEU A 94 10.40 10.87 1.64
N TRP A 95 10.32 11.91 2.50
CA TRP A 95 9.92 11.76 3.88
C TRP A 95 8.52 12.33 4.09
N VAL A 96 7.68 11.59 4.80
CA VAL A 96 6.30 11.97 5.10
C VAL A 96 6.02 11.74 6.57
N ALA A 97 5.48 12.74 7.26
CA ALA A 97 5.00 12.60 8.62
C ALA A 97 3.62 11.93 8.62
N LEU A 98 3.43 10.95 9.51
CA LEU A 98 2.18 10.20 9.71
C LEU A 98 1.62 10.61 11.07
N ASP A 99 0.69 11.58 11.07
CA ASP A 99 0.04 12.05 12.28
C ASP A 99 -1.14 11.14 12.65
N LEU A 100 -0.93 10.30 13.66
CA LEU A 100 -1.89 9.31 14.14
C LEU A 100 -2.57 9.76 15.44
N ASP A 101 -2.35 10.99 15.89
CA ASP A 101 -2.90 11.53 17.14
C ASP A 101 -4.32 12.10 16.98
N ASP A 102 -4.92 12.05 15.78
CA ASP A 102 -6.29 12.47 15.53
C ASP A 102 -7.29 11.64 16.37
N GLU A 103 -8.27 12.30 16.98
CA GLU A 103 -9.29 11.67 17.84
C GLU A 103 -10.01 10.49 17.14
N ASN A 104 -10.25 10.59 15.83
CA ASN A 104 -10.92 9.54 15.05
C ASN A 104 -10.04 8.29 14.89
N TRP A 105 -8.75 8.42 15.10
CA TRP A 105 -7.79 7.31 15.00
C TRP A 105 -7.30 6.76 16.34
N MET A 106 -7.67 7.42 17.46
CA MET A 106 -7.24 7.04 18.81
C MET A 106 -7.58 5.59 19.20
N SER A 107 -8.71 5.08 18.71
CA SER A 107 -9.16 3.70 19.00
C SER A 107 -8.41 2.61 18.22
N TYR A 108 -7.61 2.98 17.22
CA TYR A 108 -6.90 2.04 16.39
C TYR A 108 -5.42 1.95 16.77
N SER A 109 -4.91 0.73 16.95
CA SER A 109 -3.51 0.47 17.28
C SER A 109 -2.65 0.08 16.08
N LYS A 110 -3.29 -0.29 14.96
CA LYS A 110 -2.58 -0.75 13.75
C LYS A 110 -3.02 0.05 12.54
N PHE A 111 -2.05 0.37 11.72
CA PHE A 111 -2.23 1.12 10.48
C PHE A 111 -1.52 0.43 9.32
N THR A 112 -1.95 0.75 8.13
CA THR A 112 -1.30 0.37 6.87
C THR A 112 -0.95 1.63 6.10
N LEU A 113 0.25 1.68 5.55
CA LEU A 113 0.65 2.64 4.55
C LEU A 113 0.80 1.90 3.23
N ARG A 114 0.02 2.30 2.25
CA ARG A 114 0.00 1.73 0.91
C ARG A 114 0.55 2.74 -0.08
N LEU A 115 1.52 2.31 -0.87
CA LEU A 115 2.10 3.03 -1.98
C LEU A 115 1.66 2.36 -3.27
N SER A 116 1.12 3.11 -4.21
CA SER A 116 0.69 2.60 -5.52
C SER A 116 1.21 3.46 -6.64
N TRP A 117 1.73 2.82 -7.71
CA TRP A 117 2.25 3.51 -8.88
C TRP A 117 1.81 2.83 -10.18
N PRO A 118 1.77 3.57 -11.32
CA PRO A 118 1.38 2.99 -12.59
C PRO A 118 2.31 1.86 -13.01
N ALA A 119 1.77 0.75 -13.48
CA ALA A 119 2.56 -0.37 -14.00
C ALA A 119 3.38 0.00 -15.24
N SER A 120 3.04 1.10 -15.92
CA SER A 120 3.83 1.67 -17.02
C SER A 120 5.11 2.36 -16.58
N SER A 121 5.29 2.60 -15.28
CA SER A 121 6.49 3.19 -14.68
C SER A 121 7.28 2.06 -14.00
N PRO A 122 8.31 1.50 -14.67
CA PRO A 122 9.10 0.42 -14.10
C PRO A 122 9.94 0.96 -12.95
N ALA A 123 9.53 0.68 -11.73
CA ALA A 123 10.16 1.15 -10.51
C ALA A 123 10.01 0.14 -9.40
N ASP A 124 11.01 0.10 -8.52
CA ASP A 124 10.93 -0.57 -7.22
C ASP A 124 10.98 0.47 -6.11
N PHE A 125 10.21 0.23 -5.07
CA PHE A 125 10.11 1.10 -3.90
C PHE A 125 10.54 0.38 -2.64
N LEU A 126 11.15 1.12 -1.73
CA LEU A 126 11.40 0.68 -0.36
C LEU A 126 10.70 1.64 0.60
N LEU A 127 9.79 1.08 1.38
CA LEU A 127 8.95 1.79 2.33
C LEU A 127 9.38 1.42 3.74
N GLU A 128 9.75 2.40 4.55
CA GLU A 128 10.20 2.21 5.93
C GLU A 128 9.42 3.13 6.87
N ILE A 129 9.12 2.64 8.08
CA ILE A 129 8.46 3.44 9.12
C ILE A 129 9.44 3.68 10.25
N HIS A 130 9.60 4.94 10.63
CA HIS A 130 10.53 5.39 11.68
C HIS A 130 9.79 6.07 12.83
N SER A 131 10.31 5.92 14.02
CA SER A 131 9.87 6.64 15.21
C SER A 131 10.50 8.04 15.30
N PRO A 132 9.97 8.98 16.09
CA PRO A 132 10.60 10.26 16.36
C PRO A 132 12.04 10.13 16.88
N GLN A 133 12.29 9.14 17.77
CA GLN A 133 13.64 8.88 18.29
C GLN A 133 14.61 8.40 17.21
N ALA A 134 14.13 7.60 16.24
CA ALA A 134 14.99 7.14 15.14
C ALA A 134 15.43 8.33 14.25
N ILE A 135 14.53 9.28 14.00
CA ILE A 135 14.85 10.52 13.28
C ILE A 135 15.86 11.35 14.06
N LEU A 136 15.63 11.54 15.37
CA LEU A 136 16.56 12.25 16.23
C LEU A 136 17.96 11.64 16.23
N THR A 137 18.02 10.30 16.33
CA THR A 137 19.30 9.57 16.29
C THR A 137 20.00 9.77 14.95
N ARG A 138 19.26 9.84 13.85
CA ARG A 138 19.83 10.12 12.51
C ARG A 138 20.39 11.56 12.45
N LEU A 139 19.66 12.54 12.96
CA LEU A 139 20.12 13.92 13.07
C LEU A 139 21.39 14.06 13.92
N SER A 140 21.48 13.34 15.03
CA SER A 140 22.63 13.41 15.96
C SER A 140 23.90 12.73 15.45
N ARG A 141 23.82 11.86 14.44
CA ARG A 141 24.97 11.17 13.83
C ARG A 141 25.72 12.01 12.81
N LEU A 142 25.20 13.18 12.46
CA LEU A 142 25.90 14.08 11.55
C LEU A 142 27.22 14.53 12.20
N PRO A 143 28.35 14.47 11.47
CA PRO A 143 29.59 15.01 11.96
C PRO A 143 29.38 16.51 12.18
N HIS A 144 29.30 16.92 13.45
CA HIS A 144 29.50 18.33 13.78
C HIS A 144 30.82 18.74 13.13
N GLN A 145 30.78 19.69 12.23
CA GLN A 145 31.98 20.42 11.82
C GLN A 145 32.62 21.02 13.09
N SER A 146 33.46 20.19 13.71
CA SER A 146 34.39 20.66 14.72
C SER A 146 35.53 21.37 14.00
N ALA A 147 35.25 22.59 13.53
CA ALA A 147 36.31 23.56 13.23
C ALA A 147 35.74 24.94 13.56
N ILE A 148 36.37 25.51 14.55
CA ILE A 148 36.49 26.92 14.94
C ILE A 148 35.98 27.19 16.36
N ASP A 149 36.98 27.21 17.24
CA ASP A 149 37.22 28.07 18.39
C ASP A 149 36.10 28.32 19.43
N ASP A 150 36.41 27.78 20.62
CA ASP A 150 36.30 28.42 21.94
C ASP A 150 35.25 29.54 22.08
N ALA A 151 34.00 29.18 22.15
CA ALA A 151 33.00 29.96 22.89
C ALA A 151 31.74 29.11 23.14
N SER A 152 31.59 28.68 24.39
CA SER A 152 30.35 28.18 25.01
C SER A 152 29.55 27.19 24.15
N ILE A 153 29.85 25.92 24.35
CA ILE A 153 29.02 24.79 23.90
C ILE A 153 27.63 24.96 24.52
N THR A 154 26.77 25.65 23.82
CA THR A 154 25.35 25.49 24.00
C THR A 154 24.98 24.21 23.22
N THR A 155 25.15 23.04 23.86
CA THR A 155 24.45 21.85 23.43
C THR A 155 23.01 22.28 23.10
N PRO A 156 22.44 21.96 21.93
CA PRO A 156 21.04 22.20 21.74
C PRO A 156 20.33 21.53 22.91
N HIS A 157 19.88 22.34 23.85
CA HIS A 157 19.04 21.91 24.95
C HIS A 157 17.78 21.37 24.27
N LEU A 158 17.81 20.07 24.01
CA LEU A 158 16.57 19.32 23.78
C LEU A 158 15.81 19.49 25.09
N SER A 159 15.01 20.55 25.15
CA SER A 159 14.13 20.77 26.28
C SER A 159 13.22 19.55 26.36
N ARG A 160 13.52 18.69 27.31
CA ARG A 160 12.56 17.72 27.83
C ARG A 160 11.40 18.50 28.46
N THR A 161 10.70 19.27 27.65
CA THR A 161 9.46 19.89 28.04
C THR A 161 8.45 18.77 28.14
N GLY A 162 8.18 18.36 29.39
CA GLY A 162 7.05 17.51 29.81
C GLY A 162 6.87 16.24 28.98
N LEU A 163 6.77 15.12 29.65
CA LEU A 163 6.49 13.77 29.14
C LEU A 163 5.20 13.70 28.28
N SER A 164 5.14 14.44 27.16
CA SER A 164 4.07 14.25 26.20
C SER A 164 4.46 13.05 25.32
N THR A 165 3.60 12.07 25.27
CA THR A 165 3.69 10.97 24.34
C THR A 165 3.01 11.35 23.01
N THR A 166 3.45 10.78 21.92
CA THR A 166 2.87 10.96 20.59
C THR A 166 2.84 9.62 19.87
N ARG A 167 1.88 9.47 18.97
CA ARG A 167 1.79 8.35 18.04
C ARG A 167 2.32 8.71 16.66
N LEU A 168 2.92 9.90 16.52
CA LEU A 168 3.55 10.37 15.29
C LEU A 168 4.60 9.39 14.82
N LYS A 169 4.57 9.04 13.52
CA LYS A 169 5.56 8.21 12.82
C LYS A 169 6.03 8.92 11.57
N TYR A 170 7.11 8.44 11.00
CA TYR A 170 7.67 9.00 9.78
C TYR A 170 7.87 7.89 8.76
N ALA A 171 7.32 8.07 7.57
CA ALA A 171 7.56 7.18 6.45
C ALA A 171 8.73 7.69 5.62
N ARG A 172 9.69 6.81 5.31
CA ARG A 172 10.74 7.02 4.35
C ARG A 172 10.45 6.21 3.10
N ILE A 173 10.39 6.84 1.97
CA ILE A 173 10.11 6.24 0.68
C ILE A 173 11.34 6.42 -0.21
N ARG A 174 11.97 5.35 -0.65
CA ARG A 174 13.07 5.35 -1.62
C ARG A 174 12.61 4.69 -2.89
N VAL A 175 13.15 5.12 -4.03
CA VAL A 175 12.75 4.61 -5.36
C VAL A 175 13.97 4.36 -6.21
N VAL A 176 13.91 3.31 -7.02
CA VAL A 176 14.86 3.06 -8.11
C VAL A 176 14.11 2.77 -9.40
N ASP A 177 14.71 3.18 -10.52
CA ASP A 177 14.22 2.83 -11.86
C ASP A 177 14.76 1.43 -12.22
N THR A 178 13.91 0.50 -12.60
CA THR A 178 14.30 -0.88 -12.98
C THR A 178 14.77 -0.98 -14.45
N GLY A 179 14.76 0.13 -15.19
CA GLY A 179 15.27 0.20 -16.55
C GLY A 179 14.37 -0.40 -17.64
N ILE A 180 13.29 -1.08 -17.27
CA ILE A 180 12.35 -1.69 -18.22
C ILE A 180 11.27 -0.69 -18.57
N ARG A 181 11.38 -0.01 -19.70
CA ARG A 181 10.41 1.00 -20.16
C ARG A 181 9.69 0.57 -21.42
N THR A 182 8.42 0.87 -21.51
CA THR A 182 7.66 0.74 -22.75
C THR A 182 8.24 1.69 -23.81
N PRO A 183 8.53 1.24 -25.04
CA PRO A 183 9.06 2.12 -26.07
C PRO A 183 8.05 3.24 -26.37
N THR A 184 8.44 4.48 -26.07
CA THR A 184 7.66 5.67 -26.44
C THR A 184 7.98 6.05 -27.89
N ARG A 185 6.94 6.37 -28.67
CA ARG A 185 7.07 6.76 -30.08
C ARG A 185 7.68 8.14 -30.32
N THR A 186 8.13 8.86 -29.30
CA THR A 186 8.74 10.17 -29.42
C THR A 186 10.26 10.04 -29.45
N PRO A 187 10.91 10.25 -30.62
CA PRO A 187 12.35 10.02 -30.80
C PRO A 187 13.26 11.11 -30.21
N ASP A 188 12.69 12.17 -29.63
CA ASP A 188 13.44 13.40 -29.36
C ASP A 188 13.88 13.61 -27.92
N LEU A 189 13.63 12.66 -27.03
CA LEU A 189 14.12 12.77 -25.65
C LEU A 189 15.38 11.94 -25.47
N PRO A 190 16.48 12.53 -24.94
CA PRO A 190 17.67 11.77 -24.63
C PRO A 190 17.30 10.62 -23.69
N VAL A 191 17.65 9.40 -24.07
CA VAL A 191 17.37 8.14 -23.35
C VAL A 191 17.89 8.17 -21.90
N SER A 192 18.74 9.15 -21.57
CA SER A 192 19.43 9.29 -20.28
C SER A 192 18.70 10.16 -19.23
N ALA A 193 17.61 10.83 -19.57
CA ALA A 193 16.91 11.65 -18.56
C ALA A 193 16.01 10.76 -17.72
N ALA A 194 16.42 10.53 -16.46
CA ALA A 194 15.56 9.93 -15.46
C ALA A 194 14.26 10.75 -15.36
N ARG A 195 13.11 10.10 -15.54
CA ARG A 195 11.80 10.77 -15.40
C ARG A 195 11.34 10.62 -13.96
N PRO A 196 10.77 11.66 -13.36
CA PRO A 196 10.13 11.54 -12.06
C PRO A 196 9.12 10.41 -12.06
N ILE A 197 9.15 9.61 -11.01
CA ILE A 197 8.20 8.51 -10.83
C ILE A 197 7.09 9.01 -9.92
N SER A 198 5.87 8.99 -10.49
CA SER A 198 4.65 9.42 -9.78
C SER A 198 4.06 8.25 -9.00
N PHE A 199 3.63 8.50 -7.78
CA PHE A 199 2.97 7.50 -6.94
C PHE A 199 1.95 8.14 -5.98
N ILE A 200 1.09 7.30 -5.44
CA ILE A 200 0.08 7.66 -4.45
C ILE A 200 0.43 6.95 -3.15
N LEU A 201 0.39 7.68 -2.04
CA LEU A 201 0.39 7.10 -0.69
C LEU A 201 -0.99 7.19 -0.09
N VAL A 202 -1.41 6.13 0.58
CA VAL A 202 -2.66 6.07 1.34
C VAL A 202 -2.37 5.51 2.72
N LEU A 203 -2.74 6.26 3.75
CA LEU A 203 -2.63 5.89 5.16
C LEU A 203 -4.01 5.49 5.67
N GLU A 204 -4.17 4.27 6.17
CA GLU A 204 -5.45 3.75 6.63
C GLU A 204 -5.32 3.00 7.95
N GLN A 205 -6.35 3.10 8.80
CA GLN A 205 -6.46 2.23 9.96
C GLN A 205 -6.81 0.80 9.56
N LEU A 206 -6.36 -0.16 10.36
CA LEU A 206 -6.69 -1.57 10.20
C LEU A 206 -7.81 -1.97 11.16
N TYR A 207 -8.98 -2.32 10.62
CA TYR A 207 -10.07 -2.94 11.38
C TYR A 207 -9.68 -4.36 11.79
N LEU A 208 -9.95 -4.69 13.05
CA LEU A 208 -9.52 -5.95 13.67
C LEU A 208 -8.00 -6.21 13.54
N GLY A 209 -7.23 -5.15 13.25
CA GLY A 209 -5.79 -5.20 13.05
C GLY A 209 -5.32 -5.88 11.76
N VAL A 210 -6.22 -6.13 10.80
CA VAL A 210 -5.93 -6.87 9.55
C VAL A 210 -6.56 -6.25 8.31
N ILE A 211 -7.79 -5.71 8.41
CA ILE A 211 -8.59 -5.24 7.25
C ILE A 211 -8.41 -3.73 7.09
N PRO A 212 -7.81 -3.24 6.00
CA PRO A 212 -7.77 -1.82 5.68
C PRO A 212 -9.17 -1.20 5.58
N ALA A 213 -9.31 0.06 5.97
CA ALA A 213 -10.60 0.76 5.95
C ALA A 213 -11.26 0.76 4.56
N SER A 214 -10.46 0.88 3.51
CA SER A 214 -10.93 0.85 2.11
C SER A 214 -11.56 -0.48 1.69
N LEU A 215 -11.21 -1.60 2.33
CA LEU A 215 -11.76 -2.93 2.04
C LEU A 215 -13.04 -3.25 2.81
N VAL A 216 -13.39 -2.47 3.84
CA VAL A 216 -14.58 -2.73 4.66
C VAL A 216 -15.88 -2.76 3.84
N PRO A 217 -16.15 -1.81 2.91
CA PRO A 217 -17.36 -1.87 2.09
C PRO A 217 -17.44 -3.14 1.23
N ALA A 218 -16.31 -3.57 0.65
CA ALA A 218 -16.24 -4.79 -0.15
C ALA A 218 -16.47 -6.04 0.72
N ALA A 219 -15.88 -6.10 1.92
CA ALA A 219 -16.10 -7.18 2.87
C ALA A 219 -17.58 -7.28 3.31
N CYS A 220 -18.20 -6.13 3.62
CA CYS A 220 -19.63 -6.07 3.96
C CYS A 220 -20.55 -6.54 2.83
N PHE A 221 -20.15 -6.34 1.59
CA PHE A 221 -20.89 -6.87 0.43
C PHE A 221 -20.66 -8.35 0.21
N LEU A 222 -19.43 -8.85 0.38
CA LEU A 222 -19.08 -10.25 0.14
C LEU A 222 -19.72 -11.21 1.15
N ILE A 223 -19.83 -10.81 2.43
CA ILE A 223 -20.40 -11.66 3.48
C ILE A 223 -21.83 -12.13 3.13
N PRO A 224 -22.80 -11.24 2.81
CA PRO A 224 -24.14 -11.68 2.43
C PRO A 224 -24.16 -12.50 1.14
N VAL A 225 -23.31 -12.17 0.16
CA VAL A 225 -23.19 -12.96 -1.09
C VAL A 225 -22.76 -14.40 -0.79
N LEU A 226 -21.74 -14.58 0.04
CA LEU A 226 -21.26 -15.90 0.47
C LEU A 226 -22.31 -16.65 1.28
N ALA A 227 -23.04 -15.96 2.17
CA ALA A 227 -24.15 -16.56 2.91
C ALA A 227 -25.26 -17.05 1.97
N CYS A 228 -25.67 -16.23 1.00
CA CYS A 228 -26.66 -16.63 -0.01
C CYS A 228 -26.16 -17.81 -0.85
N ALA A 229 -24.90 -17.80 -1.26
CA ALA A 229 -24.31 -18.91 -2.01
C ALA A 229 -24.31 -20.22 -1.19
N ALA A 230 -23.92 -20.15 0.08
CA ALA A 230 -23.92 -21.30 0.98
C ALA A 230 -25.34 -21.89 1.19
N LEU A 231 -26.35 -21.02 1.31
CA LEU A 231 -27.74 -21.45 1.41
C LEU A 231 -28.29 -22.03 0.10
N ALA A 232 -27.85 -21.52 -1.06
CA ALA A 232 -28.28 -22.00 -2.38
C ALA A 232 -27.62 -23.33 -2.78
N THR A 233 -26.41 -23.59 -2.28
CA THR A 233 -25.61 -24.78 -2.66
C THR A 233 -26.37 -26.10 -2.48
N PRO A 234 -27.02 -26.40 -1.34
CA PRO A 234 -27.75 -27.68 -1.18
C PRO A 234 -28.94 -27.82 -2.16
N TRP A 235 -29.57 -26.71 -2.51
CA TRP A 235 -30.66 -26.71 -3.49
C TRP A 235 -30.16 -27.03 -4.90
N ILE A 236 -29.04 -26.44 -5.28
CA ILE A 236 -28.38 -26.67 -6.57
C ILE A 236 -27.90 -28.11 -6.67
N LEU A 237 -27.26 -28.63 -5.60
CA LEU A 237 -26.82 -30.03 -5.57
C LEU A 237 -27.95 -31.00 -5.63
N GLY A 238 -29.06 -30.76 -4.91
CA GLY A 238 -30.27 -31.59 -4.98
C GLY A 238 -30.88 -31.62 -6.37
N TYR A 239 -30.90 -30.48 -7.05
CA TYR A 239 -31.39 -30.38 -8.42
C TYR A 239 -30.50 -31.14 -9.41
N LEU A 240 -29.20 -31.00 -9.32
CA LEU A 240 -28.24 -31.74 -10.14
C LEU A 240 -28.30 -33.25 -9.91
N ASP A 241 -28.48 -33.69 -8.67
CA ASP A 241 -28.64 -35.11 -8.34
C ASP A 241 -29.87 -35.72 -8.98
N HIS A 242 -30.97 -34.95 -9.12
CA HIS A 242 -32.16 -35.40 -9.83
C HIS A 242 -31.86 -35.63 -11.32
N PHE A 243 -31.19 -34.70 -11.98
CA PHE A 243 -30.80 -34.85 -13.39
C PHE A 243 -29.84 -36.02 -13.62
N ILE A 244 -28.87 -36.19 -12.73
CA ILE A 244 -27.91 -37.30 -12.84
C ILE A 244 -28.62 -38.65 -12.70
N LYS A 245 -29.60 -38.75 -11.81
CA LYS A 245 -30.39 -39.98 -11.64
C LYS A 245 -31.23 -40.27 -12.87
N GLU A 246 -31.89 -39.28 -13.44
CA GLU A 246 -32.69 -39.39 -14.64
C GLU A 246 -31.84 -39.84 -15.85
N ALA A 247 -30.73 -39.18 -16.11
CA ALA A 247 -29.78 -39.53 -17.16
C ALA A 247 -29.21 -40.96 -17.00
N ARG A 248 -28.90 -41.37 -15.75
CA ARG A 248 -28.48 -42.77 -15.49
C ARG A 248 -29.55 -43.78 -15.74
N GLN A 249 -30.80 -43.42 -15.52
CA GLN A 249 -31.94 -44.33 -15.77
C GLN A 249 -32.15 -44.50 -17.27
N GLU A 250 -32.12 -43.44 -18.06
CA GLU A 250 -32.18 -43.51 -19.52
C GLU A 250 -31.06 -44.37 -20.13
N LEU A 251 -29.81 -44.21 -19.63
CA LEU A 251 -28.69 -45.03 -20.09
C LEU A 251 -28.85 -46.50 -19.76
N ARG A 252 -29.45 -46.86 -18.63
CA ARG A 252 -29.76 -48.27 -18.30
C ARG A 252 -30.84 -48.85 -19.19
N ASP A 253 -31.88 -48.07 -19.46
CA ASP A 253 -32.97 -48.50 -20.32
C ASP A 253 -32.49 -48.74 -21.76
N PHE A 254 -31.57 -47.91 -22.25
CA PHE A 254 -30.89 -48.09 -23.53
C PHE A 254 -30.08 -49.38 -23.58
N SER A 255 -29.28 -49.67 -22.56
CA SER A 255 -28.46 -50.88 -22.53
C SER A 255 -29.28 -52.15 -22.46
N THR A 256 -30.44 -52.17 -21.78
CA THR A 256 -31.33 -53.32 -21.70
C THR A 256 -32.10 -53.59 -23.01
N VAL A 257 -32.30 -52.55 -23.84
CA VAL A 257 -32.94 -52.69 -25.18
C VAL A 257 -31.95 -53.26 -26.20
N GLU A 258 -30.67 -52.93 -26.13
CA GLU A 258 -29.64 -53.51 -27.00
C GLU A 258 -29.42 -55.01 -26.71
N GLU A 259 -29.33 -55.39 -25.45
CA GLU A 259 -29.14 -56.80 -25.03
C GLU A 259 -30.33 -57.70 -25.47
N LYS A 260 -31.52 -57.14 -25.56
CA LYS A 260 -32.73 -57.83 -26.05
C LYS A 260 -32.80 -57.99 -27.58
N LYS A 261 -32.01 -57.27 -28.35
CA LYS A 261 -31.97 -57.39 -29.83
C LYS A 261 -30.90 -58.36 -30.30
N GLU A 262 -30.00 -58.82 -29.47
CA GLU A 262 -28.94 -59.77 -29.80
C GLU A 262 -29.35 -61.23 -29.47
N HIS A 263 -30.48 -61.47 -28.82
CA HIS A 263 -31.07 -62.77 -28.56
C HIS A 263 -32.35 -62.99 -29.43
#